data_72fcfe7dcfe647f0197d7ede85da265a
#
_entry.id   72fcfe7dcfe647f0197d7ede85da265a
#
_cell.length_a   1.000
_cell.length_b   1.000
_cell.length_c   1.000
_cell.angle_alpha   90.00
_cell.angle_beta   90.00
_cell.angle_gamma   90.00
#
_symmetry.space_group_name_H-M   'P 1'
#
loop_
_entity.id
_entity.type
_entity.pdbx_description
1 polymer ?
#
loop_
_entity_poly.entity_id
_entity_poly.type
_entity_poly.pdbx_seq_one_letter_code
_entity_poly.pdbx_strand_id
1 'polypeptide(L)'
;MTSLYPFIWHWFARAFVLLAVVIIATACEPAARQILPTERPSVTPTATATATRTPGTGREVTPTVTATRPPATATGGPSPTPLLGATSTPDSDVTPTRVPNPNAPRVEFFTTDVQAVTPGEVVTLFWSTRGADGATIYRLDPTGARNQLWNVPPDGSLTVNTRESDRGTVDFLLSVGEGIDRNEEPLSLPLTCPVTWFFAPPPEECPDNEPAEVTIVEQPFVRGRMLYLADRNRIYVLYNDETDPQWTTFTNRYNPAVDEPFLEGFPVPEGRVQPVEILGFVWRNSDITRSRLGLGTQQEFSFDGFVQTAPNPAAEDENLYISASDGTVLRLLPEGTSWEIITPEQ
;
A
#
# COMPACT_ATOMS: atom_id res chain seq x y z
N MET A 1 58.56 48.92 3.71
CA MET A 1 58.24 48.04 4.85
C MET A 1 57.03 47.20 4.43
N THR A 2 57.24 46.08 3.78
CA THR A 2 56.23 45.21 3.20
C THR A 2 55.99 44.02 4.12
N SER A 3 54.73 43.81 4.45
CA SER A 3 54.14 42.89 5.41
C SER A 3 54.41 41.41 5.04
N LEU A 4 55.08 40.66 5.92
CA LEU A 4 55.41 39.22 5.83
C LEU A 4 54.44 38.34 6.62
N TYR A 5 53.23 38.81 6.93
CA TYR A 5 52.30 38.10 7.86
C TYR A 5 51.27 37.10 7.29
N PRO A 6 51.01 36.92 5.98
CA PRO A 6 49.99 35.95 5.57
C PRO A 6 50.48 34.50 5.42
N PHE A 7 51.80 34.22 5.45
CA PHE A 7 52.29 32.87 5.12
C PHE A 7 52.32 31.89 6.31
N ILE A 8 52.38 32.39 7.53
CA ILE A 8 52.53 31.56 8.75
C ILE A 8 51.19 30.97 9.19
N TRP A 9 50.06 31.64 8.94
CA TRP A 9 48.74 31.16 9.39
C TRP A 9 48.22 29.95 8.63
N HIS A 10 48.55 29.79 7.36
CA HIS A 10 48.17 28.63 6.56
C HIS A 10 48.89 27.33 6.96
N TRP A 11 50.07 27.44 7.53
CA TRP A 11 50.81 26.26 8.00
C TRP A 11 50.27 25.74 9.34
N PHE A 12 49.89 26.62 10.23
CA PHE A 12 49.27 26.21 11.50
C PHE A 12 47.87 25.62 11.30
N ALA A 13 47.07 26.14 10.39
CA ALA A 13 45.72 25.57 10.08
C ALA A 13 45.83 24.16 9.49
N ARG A 14 46.81 23.89 8.63
CA ARG A 14 47.01 22.54 8.05
C ARG A 14 47.57 21.54 9.06
N ALA A 15 48.44 21.97 9.95
CA ALA A 15 48.95 21.11 11.03
C ALA A 15 47.86 20.72 12.03
N PHE A 16 46.91 21.61 12.33
CA PHE A 16 45.78 21.32 13.24
C PHE A 16 44.78 20.36 12.64
N VAL A 17 44.49 20.45 11.33
CA VAL A 17 43.61 19.54 10.62
C VAL A 17 44.20 18.13 10.55
N LEU A 18 45.49 18.00 10.30
CA LEU A 18 46.16 16.69 10.28
C LEU A 18 46.23 16.04 11.67
N LEU A 19 46.38 16.81 12.73
CA LEU A 19 46.39 16.31 14.09
C LEU A 19 44.97 15.84 14.52
N ALA A 20 43.91 16.54 14.09
CA ALA A 20 42.53 16.15 14.35
C ALA A 20 42.12 14.84 13.64
N VAL A 21 42.60 14.62 12.40
CA VAL A 21 42.35 13.40 11.63
C VAL A 21 43.04 12.18 12.26
N VAL A 22 44.25 12.35 12.83
CA VAL A 22 44.94 11.24 13.50
C VAL A 22 44.27 10.83 14.81
N ILE A 23 43.66 11.77 15.57
CA ILE A 23 42.96 11.46 16.81
C ILE A 23 41.65 10.70 16.57
N ILE A 24 40.99 10.93 15.42
CA ILE A 24 39.72 10.23 15.07
C ILE A 24 40.00 8.78 14.60
N ALA A 25 41.18 8.48 14.09
CA ALA A 25 41.52 7.15 13.57
C ALA A 25 41.89 6.10 14.68
N THR A 26 42.07 6.52 15.94
CA THR A 26 42.49 5.59 17.04
C THR A 26 41.37 5.19 17.99
N ALA A 27 40.10 5.56 17.73
CA ALA A 27 38.97 5.30 18.64
C ALA A 27 38.01 4.17 18.20
N CYS A 28 38.41 3.28 17.29
CA CYS A 28 37.61 2.10 16.92
C CYS A 28 38.31 0.82 17.38
N GLU A 29 38.14 0.46 18.66
CA GLU A 29 38.35 -0.89 19.16
C GLU A 29 37.00 -1.62 19.13
N PRO A 30 36.84 -2.74 18.40
CA PRO A 30 35.58 -3.48 18.39
C PRO A 30 35.42 -4.23 19.71
N ALA A 31 34.43 -3.83 20.50
CA ALA A 31 34.03 -4.58 21.69
C ALA A 31 33.56 -5.99 21.26
N ALA A 32 34.27 -7.01 21.73
CA ALA A 32 33.92 -8.40 21.57
C ALA A 32 32.54 -8.65 22.22
N ARG A 33 31.52 -8.94 21.41
CA ARG A 33 30.21 -9.40 21.91
C ARG A 33 30.39 -10.77 22.55
N GLN A 34 30.22 -10.84 23.85
CA GLN A 34 29.98 -12.09 24.56
C GLN A 34 28.58 -12.59 24.13
N ILE A 35 28.57 -13.73 23.44
CA ILE A 35 27.33 -14.45 23.12
C ILE A 35 26.91 -15.17 24.39
N LEU A 36 25.90 -14.65 25.09
CA LEU A 36 25.21 -15.43 26.14
C LEU A 36 24.38 -16.51 25.43
N PRO A 37 24.40 -17.77 25.93
CA PRO A 37 23.52 -18.81 25.40
C PRO A 37 22.06 -18.47 25.74
N THR A 38 21.25 -18.27 24.69
CA THR A 38 19.80 -18.09 24.78
C THR A 38 19.19 -19.41 25.21
N GLU A 39 18.64 -19.46 26.41
CA GLU A 39 17.81 -20.56 26.85
C GLU A 39 16.54 -20.62 25.96
N ARG A 40 16.35 -21.77 25.34
CA ARG A 40 15.20 -22.11 24.51
C ARG A 40 13.96 -22.18 25.40
N PRO A 41 12.87 -21.40 25.17
CA PRO A 41 11.65 -21.55 25.94
C PRO A 41 11.04 -22.94 25.70
N SER A 42 10.89 -23.70 26.81
CA SER A 42 10.18 -24.96 26.85
C SER A 42 8.69 -24.67 26.65
N VAL A 43 8.12 -25.13 25.55
CA VAL A 43 6.66 -25.08 25.32
C VAL A 43 5.99 -26.12 26.23
N THR A 44 5.33 -25.64 27.26
CA THR A 44 4.39 -26.44 28.07
C THR A 44 3.10 -26.60 27.26
N PRO A 45 2.61 -27.82 27.04
CA PRO A 45 1.35 -27.99 26.32
C PRO A 45 0.19 -27.50 27.18
N THR A 46 -0.49 -26.48 26.68
CA THR A 46 -1.76 -26.00 27.25
C THR A 46 -2.85 -27.03 27.03
N ALA A 47 -3.45 -27.52 28.10
CA ALA A 47 -4.57 -28.45 28.05
C ALA A 47 -5.78 -27.79 27.37
N THR A 48 -6.23 -28.40 26.27
CA THR A 48 -7.46 -28.06 25.57
C THR A 48 -8.64 -28.38 26.47
N ALA A 49 -9.39 -27.35 26.91
CA ALA A 49 -10.65 -27.52 27.61
C ALA A 49 -11.71 -28.00 26.61
N THR A 50 -12.12 -29.27 26.77
CA THR A 50 -13.28 -29.84 26.06
C THR A 50 -14.55 -29.21 26.62
N ALA A 51 -15.27 -28.43 25.82
CA ALA A 51 -16.59 -27.92 26.16
C ALA A 51 -17.62 -29.06 26.16
N THR A 52 -18.06 -29.46 27.35
CA THR A 52 -19.19 -30.38 27.55
C THR A 52 -20.48 -29.65 27.19
N ARG A 53 -21.16 -30.10 26.13
CA ARG A 53 -22.49 -29.62 25.79
C ARG A 53 -23.48 -30.18 26.80
N THR A 54 -24.15 -29.30 27.55
CA THR A 54 -25.37 -29.63 28.34
C THR A 54 -26.54 -29.84 27.38
N PRO A 55 -27.31 -30.91 27.48
CA PRO A 55 -28.51 -31.10 26.67
C PRO A 55 -29.60 -30.13 27.11
N GLY A 56 -29.90 -29.14 26.28
CA GLY A 56 -31.08 -28.34 26.43
C GLY A 56 -32.31 -29.12 25.95
N THR A 57 -33.36 -29.16 26.79
CA THR A 57 -34.66 -29.77 26.59
C THR A 57 -35.26 -29.36 25.26
N GLY A 58 -35.63 -30.38 24.48
CA GLY A 58 -36.22 -30.27 23.16
C GLY A 58 -37.61 -29.63 23.19
N ARG A 59 -37.79 -28.75 22.23
CA ARG A 59 -39.14 -28.40 21.75
C ARG A 59 -39.31 -29.07 20.40
N GLU A 60 -40.15 -30.11 20.42
CA GLU A 60 -40.53 -30.87 19.27
C GLU A 60 -41.32 -29.98 18.28
N VAL A 61 -40.75 -29.73 17.12
CA VAL A 61 -41.43 -29.10 15.98
C VAL A 61 -42.00 -30.20 15.11
N THR A 62 -43.30 -30.40 15.18
CA THR A 62 -44.05 -31.32 14.34
C THR A 62 -43.91 -30.89 12.87
N PRO A 63 -43.49 -31.75 11.94
CA PRO A 63 -43.49 -31.40 10.52
C PRO A 63 -44.93 -31.40 9.99
N THR A 64 -45.41 -30.27 9.54
CA THR A 64 -46.67 -30.13 8.80
C THR A 64 -46.49 -30.76 7.43
N VAL A 65 -47.15 -31.89 7.19
CA VAL A 65 -47.25 -32.52 5.87
C VAL A 65 -48.13 -31.66 4.97
N THR A 66 -47.54 -30.93 4.05
CA THR A 66 -48.27 -30.26 2.97
C THR A 66 -48.69 -31.32 1.96
N ALA A 67 -49.99 -31.55 1.86
CA ALA A 67 -50.55 -32.46 0.86
C ALA A 67 -50.35 -31.89 -0.54
N THR A 68 -49.50 -32.54 -1.32
CA THR A 68 -49.32 -32.24 -2.74
C THR A 68 -50.47 -32.83 -3.53
N ARG A 69 -51.30 -31.95 -4.12
CA ARG A 69 -52.41 -32.30 -5.01
C ARG A 69 -51.83 -32.97 -6.26
N PRO A 70 -52.30 -34.17 -6.68
CA PRO A 70 -51.82 -34.81 -7.91
C PRO A 70 -52.20 -33.97 -9.14
N PRO A 71 -51.34 -33.93 -10.18
CA PRO A 71 -51.67 -33.22 -11.41
C PRO A 71 -52.84 -33.88 -12.13
N ALA A 72 -53.74 -33.06 -12.64
CA ALA A 72 -54.88 -33.49 -13.44
C ALA A 72 -54.42 -34.15 -14.72
N THR A 73 -54.82 -35.41 -14.95
CA THR A 73 -54.59 -36.13 -16.19
C THR A 73 -55.41 -35.48 -17.32
N ALA A 74 -54.74 -34.91 -18.29
CA ALA A 74 -55.39 -34.38 -19.50
C ALA A 74 -55.91 -35.58 -20.34
N THR A 75 -57.23 -35.66 -20.45
CA THR A 75 -57.93 -36.61 -21.34
C THR A 75 -57.68 -36.20 -22.78
N GLY A 76 -57.06 -37.04 -23.59
CA GLY A 76 -56.75 -36.78 -24.99
C GLY A 76 -57.97 -36.50 -25.84
N GLY A 77 -58.08 -35.29 -26.38
CA GLY A 77 -58.94 -35.02 -27.50
C GLY A 77 -58.26 -35.38 -28.83
N PRO A 78 -59.02 -35.54 -29.91
CA PRO A 78 -58.47 -35.95 -31.22
C PRO A 78 -57.47 -34.90 -31.70
N SER A 79 -56.26 -35.36 -32.03
CA SER A 79 -55.18 -34.55 -32.61
C SER A 79 -55.62 -33.97 -33.96
N PRO A 80 -55.54 -32.68 -34.21
CA PRO A 80 -55.74 -32.14 -35.51
C PRO A 80 -54.59 -32.59 -36.44
N THR A 81 -54.90 -33.19 -37.53
CA THR A 81 -53.96 -33.56 -38.64
C THR A 81 -53.32 -32.26 -39.14
N PRO A 82 -51.99 -32.14 -39.10
CA PRO A 82 -51.38 -30.95 -39.68
C PRO A 82 -51.48 -31.02 -41.21
N LEU A 83 -52.21 -30.09 -41.78
CA LEU A 83 -52.08 -29.82 -43.21
C LEU A 83 -50.68 -29.30 -43.44
N LEU A 84 -50.01 -29.87 -44.42
CA LEU A 84 -48.67 -29.58 -44.88
C LEU A 84 -48.45 -28.04 -44.98
N GLY A 85 -47.95 -27.40 -43.97
CA GLY A 85 -47.33 -26.10 -44.04
C GLY A 85 -45.93 -26.24 -44.59
N ALA A 86 -45.53 -25.36 -45.46
CA ALA A 86 -44.18 -25.34 -46.00
C ALA A 86 -43.15 -25.47 -44.90
N THR A 87 -42.31 -26.53 -45.00
CA THR A 87 -41.15 -26.70 -44.15
C THR A 87 -40.25 -25.47 -44.33
N SER A 88 -40.19 -24.64 -43.28
CA SER A 88 -39.18 -23.58 -43.25
C SER A 88 -37.84 -24.26 -43.31
N THR A 89 -37.15 -24.10 -44.43
CA THR A 89 -35.74 -24.43 -44.54
C THR A 89 -35.03 -23.75 -43.36
N PRO A 90 -34.34 -24.48 -42.49
CA PRO A 90 -33.53 -23.83 -41.49
C PRO A 90 -32.55 -22.94 -42.22
N ASP A 91 -32.61 -21.64 -41.97
CA ASP A 91 -31.58 -20.71 -42.41
C ASP A 91 -30.31 -21.23 -41.67
N SER A 92 -29.52 -21.96 -42.43
CA SER A 92 -28.20 -22.42 -41.97
C SER A 92 -27.34 -21.17 -41.93
N ASP A 93 -27.46 -20.43 -40.85
CA ASP A 93 -26.44 -19.47 -40.44
C ASP A 93 -25.20 -20.31 -40.03
N VAL A 94 -24.61 -20.96 -41.02
CA VAL A 94 -23.31 -21.61 -40.90
C VAL A 94 -22.33 -20.47 -40.71
N THR A 95 -22.10 -20.06 -39.48
CA THR A 95 -20.91 -19.32 -39.16
C THR A 95 -19.76 -20.12 -39.76
N PRO A 96 -19.04 -19.61 -40.75
CA PRO A 96 -17.98 -20.40 -41.40
C PRO A 96 -16.97 -20.78 -40.33
N THR A 97 -16.92 -22.06 -39.99
CA THR A 97 -15.88 -22.59 -39.11
C THR A 97 -14.56 -22.36 -39.87
N ARG A 98 -13.84 -21.35 -39.45
CA ARG A 98 -12.55 -20.99 -40.01
C ARG A 98 -11.61 -22.16 -39.87
N VAL A 99 -11.14 -22.71 -40.96
CA VAL A 99 -10.07 -23.73 -40.94
C VAL A 99 -8.81 -22.98 -40.47
N PRO A 100 -8.24 -23.36 -39.30
CA PRO A 100 -7.02 -22.70 -38.83
C PRO A 100 -5.93 -22.85 -39.89
N ASN A 101 -5.29 -21.74 -40.23
CA ASN A 101 -4.11 -21.78 -41.09
C ASN A 101 -2.95 -22.47 -40.31
N PRO A 102 -2.48 -23.66 -40.72
CA PRO A 102 -1.43 -24.37 -39.98
C PRO A 102 -0.08 -23.63 -40.00
N ASN A 103 0.08 -22.68 -40.92
CA ASN A 103 1.28 -21.84 -41.05
C ASN A 103 1.06 -20.42 -40.51
N ALA A 104 -0.05 -20.16 -39.80
CA ALA A 104 -0.28 -18.85 -39.19
C ALA A 104 0.85 -18.52 -38.19
N PRO A 105 1.31 -17.27 -38.17
CA PRO A 105 2.28 -16.82 -37.18
C PRO A 105 1.79 -17.09 -35.75
N ARG A 106 2.68 -17.58 -34.91
CA ARG A 106 2.37 -17.85 -33.50
C ARG A 106 3.56 -17.56 -32.60
N VAL A 107 3.29 -17.16 -31.37
CA VAL A 107 4.28 -17.08 -30.29
C VAL A 107 4.49 -18.47 -29.73
N GLU A 108 5.74 -18.91 -29.59
CA GLU A 108 6.12 -20.16 -28.93
C GLU A 108 6.35 -19.96 -27.44
N PHE A 109 7.00 -18.86 -27.09
CA PHE A 109 7.10 -18.37 -25.71
C PHE A 109 7.37 -16.86 -25.68
N PHE A 110 7.00 -16.24 -24.57
CA PHE A 110 7.33 -14.88 -24.21
C PHE A 110 7.53 -14.81 -22.69
N THR A 111 8.74 -14.50 -22.24
CA THR A 111 9.13 -14.59 -20.83
C THR A 111 10.20 -13.57 -20.47
N THR A 112 10.63 -13.52 -19.22
CA THR A 112 11.64 -12.61 -18.68
C THR A 112 12.66 -13.40 -17.86
N ASP A 113 13.83 -12.80 -17.63
CA ASP A 113 14.93 -13.33 -16.81
C ASP A 113 14.62 -13.30 -15.29
N VAL A 114 13.62 -12.54 -14.86
CA VAL A 114 13.24 -12.37 -13.45
C VAL A 114 11.74 -12.59 -13.25
N GLN A 115 11.34 -12.98 -12.05
CA GLN A 115 9.92 -13.15 -11.68
C GLN A 115 9.27 -11.86 -11.16
N ALA A 116 10.09 -10.91 -10.71
CA ALA A 116 9.68 -9.59 -10.26
C ALA A 116 10.87 -8.62 -10.44
N VAL A 117 10.61 -7.33 -10.54
CA VAL A 117 11.62 -6.29 -10.73
C VAL A 117 11.34 -5.08 -9.87
N THR A 118 12.39 -4.40 -9.41
CA THR A 118 12.25 -3.11 -8.71
C THR A 118 11.97 -1.98 -9.72
N PRO A 119 11.10 -1.00 -9.40
CA PRO A 119 10.93 0.18 -10.24
C PRO A 119 12.25 0.88 -10.55
N GLY A 120 12.48 1.23 -11.82
CA GLY A 120 13.73 1.83 -12.29
C GLY A 120 14.80 0.83 -12.75
N GLU A 121 14.70 -0.44 -12.39
CA GLU A 121 15.65 -1.48 -12.81
C GLU A 121 15.37 -2.01 -14.22
N VAL A 122 16.36 -2.72 -14.74
CA VAL A 122 16.31 -3.33 -16.07
C VAL A 122 15.75 -4.74 -16.01
N VAL A 123 15.03 -5.13 -17.06
CA VAL A 123 14.53 -6.49 -17.28
C VAL A 123 14.85 -6.92 -18.70
N THR A 124 15.18 -8.21 -18.88
CA THR A 124 15.42 -8.78 -20.19
C THR A 124 14.23 -9.67 -20.59
N LEU A 125 13.58 -9.31 -21.69
CA LEU A 125 12.50 -10.07 -22.30
C LEU A 125 13.09 -11.06 -23.28
N PHE A 126 12.58 -12.28 -23.31
CA PHE A 126 12.96 -13.34 -24.24
C PHE A 126 11.72 -13.85 -24.97
N TRP A 127 11.85 -14.10 -26.26
CA TRP A 127 10.74 -14.61 -27.09
C TRP A 127 11.24 -15.52 -28.20
N SER A 128 10.35 -16.39 -28.63
CA SER A 128 10.46 -17.17 -29.88
C SER A 128 9.12 -17.21 -30.55
N THR A 129 9.13 -17.09 -31.89
CA THR A 129 7.94 -17.13 -32.71
C THR A 129 8.13 -18.11 -33.86
N ARG A 130 7.04 -18.58 -34.44
CA ARG A 130 7.05 -19.47 -35.60
C ARG A 130 6.15 -18.92 -36.71
N GLY A 131 6.65 -18.97 -37.94
CA GLY A 131 5.88 -18.53 -39.12
C GLY A 131 5.76 -17.02 -39.26
N ALA A 132 6.64 -16.26 -38.58
CA ALA A 132 6.72 -14.82 -38.64
C ALA A 132 8.10 -14.36 -39.13
N ASP A 133 8.17 -13.30 -39.91
CA ASP A 133 9.41 -12.64 -40.35
C ASP A 133 9.92 -11.61 -39.33
N GLY A 134 9.08 -11.25 -38.37
CA GLY A 134 9.36 -10.32 -37.27
C GLY A 134 8.21 -10.29 -36.28
N ALA A 135 8.45 -9.60 -35.15
CA ALA A 135 7.48 -9.39 -34.10
C ALA A 135 7.49 -7.95 -33.60
N THR A 136 6.45 -7.56 -32.87
CA THR A 136 6.39 -6.28 -32.18
C THR A 136 6.10 -6.51 -30.72
N ILE A 137 6.96 -5.96 -29.84
CA ILE A 137 6.70 -5.91 -28.41
C ILE A 137 6.11 -4.54 -28.08
N TYR A 138 5.01 -4.55 -27.37
CA TYR A 138 4.38 -3.35 -26.81
C TYR A 138 4.57 -3.35 -25.31
N ARG A 139 4.82 -2.17 -24.75
CA ARG A 139 4.61 -1.90 -23.34
C ARG A 139 3.22 -1.31 -23.19
N LEU A 140 2.45 -1.85 -22.25
CA LEU A 140 1.11 -1.36 -21.95
C LEU A 140 1.18 -0.33 -20.80
N ASP A 141 0.26 0.59 -20.79
CA ASP A 141 0.02 1.45 -19.63
C ASP A 141 -0.99 0.79 -18.66
N PRO A 142 -1.25 1.36 -17.48
CA PRO A 142 -2.19 0.79 -16.52
C PRO A 142 -3.62 0.64 -17.02
N THR A 143 -3.98 1.31 -18.14
CA THR A 143 -5.30 1.15 -18.79
C THR A 143 -5.31 0.04 -19.84
N GLY A 144 -4.16 -0.61 -20.08
CA GLY A 144 -3.97 -1.61 -21.12
C GLY A 144 -3.70 -1.00 -22.52
N ALA A 145 -3.53 0.32 -22.63
CA ALA A 145 -3.22 0.95 -23.91
C ALA A 145 -1.72 0.82 -24.25
N ARG A 146 -1.43 0.66 -25.54
CA ARG A 146 -0.07 0.51 -26.05
C ARG A 146 0.64 1.86 -26.08
N ASN A 147 1.59 2.10 -25.19
CA ASN A 147 2.27 3.40 -25.08
C ASN A 147 3.70 3.42 -25.62
N GLN A 148 4.34 2.27 -25.75
CA GLN A 148 5.69 2.12 -26.32
C GLN A 148 5.77 0.84 -27.13
N LEU A 149 6.56 0.84 -28.21
CA LEU A 149 6.72 -0.32 -29.08
C LEU A 149 8.18 -0.52 -29.50
N TRP A 150 8.53 -1.80 -29.74
CA TRP A 150 9.80 -2.22 -30.35
C TRP A 150 9.51 -3.22 -31.46
N ASN A 151 10.00 -2.95 -32.66
CA ASN A 151 10.01 -3.93 -33.74
C ASN A 151 11.26 -4.82 -33.56
N VAL A 152 11.06 -6.11 -33.49
CA VAL A 152 12.09 -7.08 -33.13
C VAL A 152 12.12 -8.23 -34.13
N PRO A 153 13.26 -8.97 -34.24
CA PRO A 153 13.34 -10.24 -34.97
C PRO A 153 12.31 -11.28 -34.47
N PRO A 154 12.04 -12.36 -35.24
CA PRO A 154 11.12 -13.40 -34.81
C PRO A 154 11.55 -14.11 -33.51
N ASP A 155 12.84 -14.14 -33.24
CA ASP A 155 13.43 -14.76 -32.02
C ASP A 155 14.48 -13.82 -31.45
N GLY A 156 14.63 -13.79 -30.12
CA GLY A 156 15.67 -13.00 -29.51
C GLY A 156 15.43 -12.60 -28.05
N SER A 157 16.16 -11.56 -27.68
CA SER A 157 16.02 -10.91 -26.36
C SER A 157 16.08 -9.40 -26.51
N LEU A 158 15.41 -8.69 -25.61
CA LEU A 158 15.39 -7.24 -25.53
C LEU A 158 15.49 -6.81 -24.06
N THR A 159 16.49 -5.99 -23.75
CA THR A 159 16.59 -5.38 -22.43
C THR A 159 15.85 -4.05 -22.42
N VAL A 160 14.93 -3.88 -21.47
CA VAL A 160 14.11 -2.68 -21.29
C VAL A 160 14.25 -2.18 -19.86
N ASN A 161 14.16 -0.86 -19.68
CA ASN A 161 14.16 -0.25 -18.34
C ASN A 161 12.70 -0.12 -17.86
N THR A 162 12.46 -0.51 -16.63
CA THR A 162 11.26 -0.09 -15.91
C THR A 162 11.40 1.39 -15.55
N ARG A 163 10.29 2.05 -15.25
CA ARG A 163 10.31 3.46 -14.80
C ARG A 163 10.26 3.49 -13.28
N GLU A 164 10.92 4.45 -12.67
CA GLU A 164 10.80 4.69 -11.22
C GLU A 164 9.35 4.97 -10.78
N SER A 165 8.53 5.49 -11.71
CA SER A 165 7.11 5.74 -11.50
C SER A 165 6.21 4.55 -11.75
N ASP A 166 6.73 3.40 -12.18
CA ASP A 166 5.91 2.20 -12.37
C ASP A 166 5.43 1.66 -11.04
N ARG A 167 4.19 1.17 -11.01
CA ARG A 167 3.54 0.62 -9.82
C ARG A 167 2.76 -0.64 -10.15
N GLY A 168 2.66 -1.55 -9.16
CA GLY A 168 1.92 -2.81 -9.31
C GLY A 168 2.57 -3.79 -10.26
N THR A 169 2.34 -3.66 -11.56
CA THR A 169 2.90 -4.50 -12.62
C THR A 169 3.44 -3.68 -13.78
N VAL A 170 4.37 -4.26 -14.52
CA VAL A 170 4.75 -3.79 -15.86
C VAL A 170 4.28 -4.83 -16.86
N ASP A 171 3.42 -4.39 -17.76
CA ASP A 171 2.76 -5.28 -18.72
C ASP A 171 3.34 -5.09 -20.13
N PHE A 172 3.66 -6.22 -20.74
CA PHE A 172 4.14 -6.30 -22.12
C PHE A 172 3.20 -7.16 -22.94
N LEU A 173 3.18 -6.90 -24.26
CA LEU A 173 2.41 -7.68 -25.22
C LEU A 173 3.28 -7.94 -26.44
N LEU A 174 3.57 -9.21 -26.71
CA LEU A 174 4.23 -9.63 -27.94
C LEU A 174 3.17 -9.91 -28.99
N SER A 175 3.30 -9.28 -30.16
CA SER A 175 2.37 -9.41 -31.28
C SER A 175 3.11 -9.89 -32.53
N VAL A 176 2.59 -10.93 -33.18
CA VAL A 176 3.09 -11.48 -34.44
C VAL A 176 1.96 -11.61 -35.44
N GLY A 177 2.29 -11.49 -36.72
CA GLY A 177 1.31 -11.54 -37.83
C GLY A 177 0.45 -10.28 -37.92
N GLU A 178 -0.43 -10.28 -38.92
CA GLU A 178 -1.31 -9.14 -39.23
C GLU A 178 -2.77 -9.58 -39.40
N GLY A 179 -3.66 -8.63 -39.22
CA GLY A 179 -5.09 -8.82 -39.48
C GLY A 179 -5.67 -10.00 -38.70
N ILE A 180 -6.23 -10.96 -39.46
CA ILE A 180 -6.91 -12.11 -38.88
C ILE A 180 -5.97 -13.23 -38.41
N ASP A 181 -4.71 -13.23 -38.84
CA ASP A 181 -3.68 -14.20 -38.42
C ASP A 181 -2.76 -13.62 -37.35
N ARG A 182 -3.15 -12.48 -36.75
CA ARG A 182 -2.43 -11.91 -35.59
C ARG A 182 -2.56 -12.83 -34.38
N ASN A 183 -1.42 -13.10 -33.77
CA ASN A 183 -1.31 -13.78 -32.49
C ASN A 183 -0.61 -12.88 -31.48
N GLU A 184 -1.13 -12.81 -30.26
CA GLU A 184 -0.65 -11.92 -29.22
C GLU A 184 -0.49 -12.71 -27.91
N GLU A 185 0.66 -12.49 -27.23
CA GLU A 185 0.99 -13.14 -25.96
C GLU A 185 1.29 -12.04 -24.93
N PRO A 186 0.51 -11.94 -23.85
CA PRO A 186 0.76 -11.00 -22.76
C PRO A 186 1.82 -11.53 -21.80
N LEU A 187 2.59 -10.63 -21.20
CA LEU A 187 3.52 -10.88 -20.13
C LEU A 187 3.37 -9.79 -19.07
N SER A 188 2.97 -10.18 -17.87
CA SER A 188 2.83 -9.28 -16.72
C SER A 188 3.95 -9.57 -15.73
N LEU A 189 4.73 -8.54 -15.39
CA LEU A 189 5.85 -8.64 -14.48
C LEU A 189 5.55 -7.83 -13.21
N PRO A 190 5.41 -8.50 -12.04
CA PRO A 190 5.21 -7.82 -10.77
C PRO A 190 6.38 -6.91 -10.40
N LEU A 191 6.06 -5.77 -9.80
CA LEU A 191 7.03 -4.87 -9.21
C LEU A 191 7.18 -5.16 -7.72
N THR A 192 8.42 -5.26 -7.26
CA THR A 192 8.76 -5.39 -5.84
C THR A 192 9.36 -4.12 -5.32
N CYS A 193 8.90 -3.65 -4.16
CA CYS A 193 9.46 -2.47 -3.54
C CYS A 193 10.86 -2.77 -2.97
N PRO A 194 11.84 -1.85 -3.12
CA PRO A 194 13.17 -2.02 -2.54
C PRO A 194 13.15 -1.97 -1.01
N VAL A 195 12.13 -1.32 -0.45
CA VAL A 195 11.88 -1.16 0.98
C VAL A 195 10.52 -1.74 1.32
N THR A 196 10.40 -2.35 2.50
CA THR A 196 9.14 -2.94 2.95
C THR A 196 8.33 -1.95 3.79
N TRP A 197 7.01 -2.07 3.73
CA TRP A 197 6.11 -1.36 4.61
C TRP A 197 6.15 -1.95 6.04
N PHE A 198 5.92 -1.11 7.05
CA PHE A 198 5.79 -1.58 8.43
C PHE A 198 4.44 -2.24 8.75
N PHE A 199 3.52 -2.31 7.78
CA PHE A 199 2.19 -2.89 7.92
C PHE A 199 1.79 -3.71 6.69
N ALA A 200 0.75 -4.54 6.83
CA ALA A 200 0.15 -5.33 5.76
C ALA A 200 -1.39 -5.22 5.79
N PRO A 201 -2.09 -5.25 4.63
CA PRO A 201 -1.52 -5.33 3.29
C PRO A 201 -0.81 -4.03 2.90
N PRO A 202 0.25 -4.12 2.09
CA PRO A 202 0.96 -2.94 1.61
C PRO A 202 0.13 -2.17 0.58
N PRO A 203 0.27 -0.83 0.50
CA PRO A 203 -0.24 -0.05 -0.62
C PRO A 203 0.41 -0.44 -1.95
N GLU A 204 -0.17 -0.01 -3.07
CA GLU A 204 0.40 -0.25 -4.40
C GLU A 204 1.70 0.54 -4.62
N GLU A 205 1.83 1.71 -4.00
CA GLU A 205 3.04 2.51 -4.01
C GLU A 205 4.15 1.91 -3.13
N CYS A 206 5.39 2.05 -3.57
CA CYS A 206 6.54 1.69 -2.76
C CYS A 206 6.88 2.79 -1.75
N PRO A 207 7.31 2.47 -0.54
CA PRO A 207 7.78 3.48 0.40
C PRO A 207 9.12 4.07 -0.07
N ASP A 208 9.36 5.34 0.26
CA ASP A 208 10.58 6.08 -0.09
C ASP A 208 11.76 5.73 0.81
N ASN A 209 11.47 5.24 2.01
CA ASN A 209 12.47 5.00 3.05
C ASN A 209 12.07 3.82 3.94
N GLU A 210 13.04 3.29 4.69
CA GLU A 210 12.80 2.33 5.77
C GLU A 210 11.87 2.92 6.83
N PRO A 211 11.05 2.08 7.53
CA PRO A 211 10.23 2.54 8.62
C PRO A 211 11.06 3.21 9.72
N ALA A 212 10.75 4.46 10.03
CA ALA A 212 11.36 5.15 11.15
C ALA A 212 10.59 4.85 12.43
N GLU A 213 11.26 4.28 13.43
CA GLU A 213 10.69 4.12 14.77
C GLU A 213 10.70 5.48 15.49
N VAL A 214 9.55 5.89 16.01
CA VAL A 214 9.32 7.22 16.58
C VAL A 214 8.44 7.11 17.81
N THR A 215 8.77 7.86 18.86
CA THR A 215 7.85 8.05 19.99
C THR A 215 6.71 8.96 19.56
N ILE A 216 5.49 8.46 19.64
CA ILE A 216 4.24 9.13 19.25
C ILE A 216 3.41 9.37 20.51
N VAL A 217 2.92 10.62 20.67
CA VAL A 217 1.88 10.94 21.65
C VAL A 217 0.59 11.16 20.90
N GLU A 218 -0.41 10.33 21.15
CA GLU A 218 -1.72 10.42 20.49
C GLU A 218 -2.83 10.71 21.49
N GLN A 219 -3.78 11.52 21.07
CA GLN A 219 -5.03 11.75 21.79
C GLN A 219 -6.22 11.75 20.81
N PRO A 220 -7.23 10.90 21.02
CA PRO A 220 -8.49 10.95 20.29
C PRO A 220 -9.40 12.03 20.82
N PHE A 221 -10.10 12.71 19.91
CA PHE A 221 -11.05 13.80 20.17
C PHE A 221 -12.46 13.44 19.70
N VAL A 222 -13.43 14.28 20.02
CA VAL A 222 -14.83 14.10 19.59
C VAL A 222 -14.94 14.07 18.05
N ARG A 223 -14.14 14.91 17.38
CA ARG A 223 -14.20 15.07 15.92
C ARG A 223 -12.80 14.98 15.30
N GLY A 224 -12.05 13.95 15.64
CA GLY A 224 -10.72 13.72 15.07
C GLY A 224 -9.72 13.21 16.08
N ARG A 225 -8.44 13.46 15.81
CA ARG A 225 -7.32 13.08 16.69
C ARG A 225 -6.14 14.05 16.54
N MET A 226 -5.26 14.05 17.51
CA MET A 226 -3.98 14.75 17.46
C MET A 226 -2.86 13.73 17.70
N LEU A 227 -1.75 13.89 16.95
CA LEU A 227 -0.54 13.10 17.11
C LEU A 227 0.66 14.04 17.18
N TYR A 228 1.52 13.84 18.17
CA TYR A 228 2.84 14.46 18.22
C TYR A 228 3.91 13.45 17.87
N LEU A 229 4.73 13.74 16.87
CA LEU A 229 5.87 12.94 16.45
C LEU A 229 7.15 13.57 17.00
N ALA A 230 7.82 12.87 17.91
CA ALA A 230 8.95 13.41 18.65
C ALA A 230 10.17 13.69 17.76
N ASP A 231 10.45 12.83 16.76
CA ASP A 231 11.57 12.96 15.84
C ASP A 231 11.49 14.21 14.96
N ARG A 232 10.28 14.58 14.55
CA ARG A 232 9.99 15.74 13.70
C ARG A 232 9.64 16.98 14.48
N ASN A 233 9.46 16.87 15.80
CA ASN A 233 8.95 17.93 16.68
C ASN A 233 7.67 18.59 16.13
N ARG A 234 6.76 17.77 15.56
CA ARG A 234 5.53 18.21 14.90
C ARG A 234 4.29 17.57 15.48
N ILE A 235 3.24 18.37 15.54
CA ILE A 235 1.90 17.93 15.93
C ILE A 235 1.05 17.90 14.67
N TYR A 236 0.41 16.75 14.41
CA TYR A 236 -0.55 16.53 13.34
C TYR A 236 -1.94 16.56 13.94
N VAL A 237 -2.82 17.36 13.37
CA VAL A 237 -4.20 17.52 13.79
C VAL A 237 -5.09 17.04 12.67
N LEU A 238 -5.86 15.98 12.89
CA LEU A 238 -6.71 15.32 11.93
C LEU A 238 -8.17 15.56 12.30
N TYR A 239 -8.97 16.07 11.37
CA TYR A 239 -10.36 16.43 11.57
C TYR A 239 -11.29 15.44 10.87
N ASN A 240 -12.46 15.14 11.48
CA ASN A 240 -13.50 14.25 10.95
C ASN A 240 -14.75 15.04 10.48
N ASP A 241 -14.59 16.32 10.18
CA ASP A 241 -15.71 17.20 9.83
C ASP A 241 -15.86 17.45 8.32
N GLU A 242 -15.09 16.71 7.50
CA GLU A 242 -15.11 16.81 6.03
C GLU A 242 -14.83 18.23 5.47
N THR A 243 -14.28 19.11 6.30
CA THR A 243 -13.95 20.49 5.91
C THR A 243 -12.47 20.62 5.63
N ASP A 244 -12.11 21.22 4.51
CA ASP A 244 -10.72 21.46 4.14
C ASP A 244 -10.08 22.58 4.99
N PRO A 245 -8.80 22.40 5.34
CA PRO A 245 -8.01 21.18 5.24
C PRO A 245 -8.49 20.13 6.25
N GLN A 246 -8.50 18.84 5.85
CA GLN A 246 -8.91 17.75 6.74
C GLN A 246 -7.84 17.39 7.77
N TRP A 247 -6.62 17.82 7.55
CA TRP A 247 -5.55 17.75 8.55
C TRP A 247 -4.61 18.96 8.41
N THR A 248 -3.91 19.27 9.50
CA THR A 248 -2.92 20.35 9.54
C THR A 248 -1.79 20.02 10.49
N THR A 249 -0.67 20.73 10.36
CA THR A 249 0.50 20.54 11.23
C THR A 249 0.87 21.80 12.00
N PHE A 250 1.41 21.59 13.20
CA PHE A 250 2.01 22.62 14.02
C PHE A 250 3.41 22.18 14.47
N THR A 251 4.34 23.11 14.53
CA THR A 251 5.61 22.88 15.23
C THR A 251 5.35 22.94 16.73
N ASN A 252 5.84 21.95 17.46
CA ASN A 252 5.76 22.00 18.93
C ASN A 252 6.56 23.19 19.47
N ARG A 253 5.89 24.05 20.24
CA ARG A 253 6.45 25.22 20.91
C ARG A 253 6.19 25.21 22.42
N TYR A 254 5.55 24.16 22.92
CA TYR A 254 5.28 24.02 24.35
C TYR A 254 6.59 23.95 25.15
N ASN A 255 6.68 24.78 26.18
CA ASN A 255 7.80 24.81 27.10
C ASN A 255 7.28 24.64 28.54
N PRO A 256 7.48 23.49 29.19
CA PRO A 256 6.94 23.22 30.52
C PRO A 256 7.47 24.16 31.62
N ALA A 257 8.54 24.93 31.34
CA ALA A 257 9.06 25.88 32.29
C ALA A 257 8.29 27.22 32.32
N VAL A 258 7.50 27.51 31.30
CA VAL A 258 6.79 28.83 31.14
C VAL A 258 5.33 28.66 30.74
N ASP A 259 4.95 27.54 30.12
CA ASP A 259 3.58 27.30 29.67
C ASP A 259 2.81 26.45 30.67
N GLU A 260 1.58 26.83 30.94
CA GLU A 260 0.69 26.03 31.78
C GLU A 260 0.36 24.69 31.09
N PRO A 261 0.37 23.56 31.82
CA PRO A 261 0.06 22.25 31.22
C PRO A 261 -1.41 22.15 30.78
N PHE A 262 -2.34 22.83 31.44
CA PHE A 262 -3.77 22.83 31.16
C PHE A 262 -4.42 24.15 31.57
N LEU A 263 -5.70 24.38 31.21
CA LEU A 263 -6.47 25.55 31.66
C LEU A 263 -7.14 25.25 32.99
N GLU A 264 -6.74 25.96 34.05
CA GLU A 264 -7.41 25.85 35.33
C GLU A 264 -8.86 26.35 35.24
N GLY A 265 -9.77 25.63 35.93
CA GLY A 265 -11.18 26.01 35.98
C GLY A 265 -11.94 25.84 34.67
N PHE A 266 -11.34 25.26 33.64
CA PHE A 266 -12.07 24.96 32.39
C PHE A 266 -13.11 23.88 32.64
N PRO A 267 -14.42 24.11 32.32
CA PRO A 267 -15.46 23.12 32.56
C PRO A 267 -15.35 21.95 31.58
N VAL A 268 -14.99 20.77 32.09
CA VAL A 268 -14.91 19.53 31.31
C VAL A 268 -16.14 18.68 31.61
N PRO A 269 -17.00 18.40 30.61
CA PRO A 269 -18.14 17.50 30.78
C PRO A 269 -17.71 16.08 31.16
N GLU A 270 -18.60 15.33 31.80
CA GLU A 270 -18.36 13.91 32.11
C GLU A 270 -18.05 13.11 30.86
N GLY A 271 -17.05 12.23 30.93
CA GLY A 271 -16.59 11.40 29.80
C GLY A 271 -15.80 12.19 28.74
N ARG A 272 -15.35 13.39 29.07
CA ARG A 272 -14.44 14.19 28.24
C ARG A 272 -13.15 14.52 29.00
N VAL A 273 -12.13 14.86 28.23
CA VAL A 273 -10.81 15.18 28.76
C VAL A 273 -10.32 16.46 28.12
N GLN A 274 -9.79 17.36 28.95
CA GLN A 274 -9.05 18.50 28.44
C GLN A 274 -7.68 18.03 27.97
N PRO A 275 -7.23 18.40 26.76
CA PRO A 275 -5.87 18.11 26.32
C PRO A 275 -4.87 18.87 27.17
N VAL A 276 -3.73 18.24 27.44
CA VAL A 276 -2.68 18.79 28.30
C VAL A 276 -1.36 19.00 27.54
N GLU A 277 -0.40 19.63 28.17
CA GLU A 277 0.98 19.78 27.68
C GLU A 277 1.08 20.13 26.19
N ILE A 278 1.82 19.31 25.41
CA ILE A 278 2.12 19.56 23.98
C ILE A 278 0.85 19.68 23.14
N LEU A 279 -0.06 18.70 23.28
CA LEU A 279 -1.32 18.68 22.52
C LEU A 279 -2.27 19.76 23.06
N GLY A 280 -2.31 19.93 24.37
CA GLY A 280 -3.06 20.99 25.04
C GLY A 280 -2.61 22.39 24.64
N PHE A 281 -1.33 22.61 24.43
CA PHE A 281 -0.80 23.90 23.99
C PHE A 281 -1.37 24.31 22.63
N VAL A 282 -1.35 23.40 21.63
CA VAL A 282 -1.95 23.68 20.31
C VAL A 282 -3.46 23.87 20.42
N TRP A 283 -4.15 23.02 21.17
CA TRP A 283 -5.60 23.07 21.36
C TRP A 283 -6.03 24.41 21.99
N ARG A 284 -5.27 24.93 22.99
CA ARG A 284 -5.57 26.21 23.65
C ARG A 284 -5.31 27.42 22.75
N ASN A 285 -4.22 27.38 21.98
CA ASN A 285 -3.74 28.53 21.21
C ASN A 285 -4.31 28.59 19.78
N SER A 286 -5.11 27.61 19.36
CA SER A 286 -5.78 27.58 18.06
C SER A 286 -7.30 27.43 18.23
N ASP A 287 -8.03 28.53 18.09
CA ASP A 287 -9.50 28.52 18.15
C ASP A 287 -10.12 27.61 17.09
N ILE A 288 -9.51 27.55 15.91
CA ILE A 288 -9.94 26.66 14.82
C ILE A 288 -9.79 25.21 15.26
N THR A 289 -8.62 24.82 15.73
CA THR A 289 -8.35 23.44 16.20
C THR A 289 -9.31 23.06 17.33
N ARG A 290 -9.46 23.94 18.33
CA ARG A 290 -10.36 23.72 19.46
C ARG A 290 -11.81 23.54 19.03
N SER A 291 -12.31 24.40 18.15
CA SER A 291 -13.70 24.36 17.69
C SER A 291 -13.99 23.15 16.80
N ARG A 292 -13.06 22.78 15.95
CA ARG A 292 -13.20 21.64 15.04
C ARG A 292 -13.08 20.28 15.75
N LEU A 293 -12.07 20.09 16.61
CA LEU A 293 -11.85 18.84 17.34
C LEU A 293 -12.81 18.63 18.51
N GLY A 294 -13.14 19.71 19.25
CA GLY A 294 -13.80 19.61 20.53
C GLY A 294 -12.85 19.20 21.65
N LEU A 295 -13.33 18.42 22.62
CA LEU A 295 -12.56 17.88 23.73
C LEU A 295 -12.04 16.46 23.42
N GLY A 296 -11.01 16.05 24.14
CA GLY A 296 -10.52 14.69 24.12
C GLY A 296 -11.57 13.69 24.59
N THR A 297 -11.62 12.51 24.00
CA THR A 297 -12.48 11.40 24.43
C THR A 297 -11.75 10.47 25.41
N GLN A 298 -10.42 10.50 25.36
CA GLN A 298 -9.53 9.75 26.25
C GLN A 298 -8.32 10.63 26.62
N GLN A 299 -7.56 10.20 27.62
CA GLN A 299 -6.26 10.77 27.92
C GLN A 299 -5.30 10.58 26.73
N GLU A 300 -4.31 11.44 26.62
CA GLU A 300 -3.20 11.21 25.70
C GLU A 300 -2.43 9.95 26.09
N PHE A 301 -1.91 9.27 25.08
CA PHE A 301 -1.17 8.04 25.23
C PHE A 301 0.14 8.12 24.44
N SER A 302 1.25 7.76 25.08
CA SER A 302 2.56 7.73 24.44
C SER A 302 2.96 6.29 24.14
N PHE A 303 3.45 6.05 22.93
CA PHE A 303 3.90 4.74 22.47
C PHE A 303 5.00 4.89 21.41
N ASP A 304 5.77 3.83 21.19
CA ASP A 304 6.70 3.76 20.08
C ASP A 304 6.01 3.15 18.87
N GLY A 305 6.02 3.86 17.76
CA GLY A 305 5.35 3.48 16.53
C GLY A 305 6.25 3.76 15.33
N PHE A 306 5.72 3.54 14.13
CA PHE A 306 6.45 3.71 12.89
C PHE A 306 5.88 4.83 12.04
N VAL A 307 6.78 5.45 11.27
CA VAL A 307 6.45 6.47 10.27
C VAL A 307 7.18 6.14 8.99
N GLN A 308 6.47 6.17 7.86
CA GLN A 308 7.02 6.04 6.51
C GLN A 308 6.38 7.06 5.57
N THR A 309 7.08 7.36 4.47
CA THR A 309 6.53 8.15 3.36
C THR A 309 6.52 7.35 2.07
N ALA A 310 5.65 7.73 1.17
CA ALA A 310 5.62 7.21 -0.20
C ALA A 310 5.21 8.28 -1.18
N PRO A 311 5.63 8.20 -2.46
CA PRO A 311 5.27 9.16 -3.47
C PRO A 311 3.75 9.21 -3.64
N ASN A 312 3.21 10.40 -3.89
CA ASN A 312 1.83 10.55 -4.30
C ASN A 312 1.77 10.76 -5.81
N PRO A 313 1.18 9.84 -6.59
CA PRO A 313 1.11 9.99 -8.05
C PRO A 313 0.28 11.19 -8.52
N ALA A 314 -0.54 11.77 -7.65
CA ALA A 314 -1.44 12.89 -7.96
C ALA A 314 -0.92 14.24 -7.44
N ALA A 315 0.18 14.28 -6.67
CA ALA A 315 0.72 15.50 -6.07
C ALA A 315 2.25 15.48 -6.08
N GLU A 316 2.88 16.66 -5.93
CA GLU A 316 4.35 16.75 -5.80
C GLU A 316 4.84 16.30 -4.41
N ASP A 317 3.98 16.42 -3.38
CA ASP A 317 4.29 16.02 -2.02
C ASP A 317 3.99 14.54 -1.77
N GLU A 318 4.60 13.98 -0.73
CA GLU A 318 4.51 12.58 -0.33
C GLU A 318 3.27 12.29 0.52
N ASN A 319 2.76 11.06 0.44
CA ASN A 319 1.85 10.51 1.43
C ASN A 319 2.62 10.17 2.71
N LEU A 320 2.05 10.45 3.86
CA LEU A 320 2.63 10.13 5.16
C LEU A 320 1.81 9.03 5.84
N TYR A 321 2.50 7.99 6.30
CA TYR A 321 1.91 6.85 7.01
C TYR A 321 2.42 6.83 8.44
N ILE A 322 1.50 6.77 9.41
CA ILE A 322 1.80 6.87 10.85
C ILE A 322 1.07 5.76 11.59
N SER A 323 1.78 5.02 12.46
CA SER A 323 1.14 4.11 13.42
C SER A 323 0.19 4.86 14.35
N ALA A 324 -0.96 4.27 14.63
CA ALA A 324 -1.88 4.77 15.65
C ALA A 324 -1.91 3.83 16.87
N SER A 325 -2.32 4.36 18.01
CA SER A 325 -2.34 3.64 19.30
C SER A 325 -3.32 2.47 19.33
N ASP A 326 -4.30 2.47 18.43
CA ASP A 326 -5.31 1.41 18.26
C ASP A 326 -4.85 0.27 17.33
N GLY A 327 -3.59 0.30 16.87
CA GLY A 327 -3.02 -0.67 15.94
C GLY A 327 -3.37 -0.43 14.48
N THR A 328 -4.06 0.66 14.17
CA THR A 328 -4.30 1.09 12.79
C THR A 328 -3.15 1.92 12.25
N VAL A 329 -3.16 2.20 10.96
CA VAL A 329 -2.22 3.10 10.28
C VAL A 329 -3.00 4.27 9.71
N LEU A 330 -2.51 5.46 9.95
CA LEU A 330 -3.08 6.69 9.42
C LEU A 330 -2.32 7.07 8.15
N ARG A 331 -3.03 7.16 7.04
CA ARG A 331 -2.50 7.70 5.79
C ARG A 331 -2.93 9.16 5.66
N LEU A 332 -1.98 10.06 5.57
CA LEU A 332 -2.21 11.48 5.34
C LEU A 332 -1.82 11.83 3.92
N LEU A 333 -2.77 12.33 3.15
CA LEU A 333 -2.53 12.78 1.78
C LEU A 333 -1.97 14.21 1.80
N PRO A 334 -1.18 14.61 0.78
CA PRO A 334 -0.51 15.90 0.74
C PRO A 334 -1.45 17.10 0.95
N GLU A 335 -0.87 18.22 1.38
CA GLU A 335 -1.52 19.52 1.49
C GLU A 335 -2.75 19.57 2.42
N GLY A 336 -2.93 18.58 3.29
CA GLY A 336 -4.08 18.52 4.19
C GLY A 336 -5.38 18.11 3.50
N THR A 337 -5.33 17.59 2.27
CA THR A 337 -6.52 17.28 1.46
C THR A 337 -7.42 16.24 2.08
N SER A 338 -6.86 15.14 2.56
CA SER A 338 -7.61 14.10 3.26
C SER A 338 -6.70 13.24 4.13
N TRP A 339 -7.29 12.40 4.97
CA TRP A 339 -6.61 11.35 5.68
C TRP A 339 -7.51 10.13 5.81
N GLU A 340 -6.90 8.96 5.94
CA GLU A 340 -7.57 7.67 5.93
C GLU A 340 -7.04 6.78 7.05
N ILE A 341 -7.87 5.83 7.49
CA ILE A 341 -7.48 4.78 8.44
C ILE A 341 -7.31 3.48 7.67
N ILE A 342 -6.12 2.90 7.73
CA ILE A 342 -5.82 1.58 7.21
C ILE A 342 -5.82 0.61 8.39
N THR A 343 -6.59 -0.46 8.29
CA THR A 343 -6.59 -1.52 9.30
C THR A 343 -5.68 -2.64 8.83
N PRO A 344 -4.50 -2.84 9.46
CA PRO A 344 -3.61 -3.93 9.14
C PRO A 344 -4.25 -5.30 9.35
N GLU A 345 -3.88 -6.27 8.51
CA GLU A 345 -4.19 -7.68 8.75
C GLU A 345 -3.34 -8.20 9.92
N GLN A 346 -3.96 -8.92 10.85
CA GLN A 346 -3.29 -9.48 12.04
C GLN A 346 -2.70 -10.86 11.75
#